data_ae25a805837b5439cd6070c54c8923e3
#
_entry.id   ae25a805837b5439cd6070c54c8923e3
#
_cell.length_a   1.000
_cell.length_b   1.000
_cell.length_c   1.000
_cell.angle_alpha   90.00
_cell.angle_beta   90.00
_cell.angle_gamma   90.00
#
_symmetry.space_group_name_H-M   'P 1'
#
loop_
_entity.id
_entity.type
_entity.pdbx_description
1 polymer ?
#
loop_
_entity_poly.entity_id
_entity_poly.type
_entity_poly.pdbx_seq_one_letter_code
_entity_poly.pdbx_strand_id
1 'polypeptide(L)'
;VLSGFMNGEPGLSGVMRRILISRADGSSMLVRSYLLEVLGFEKLEVGGQEVLKRGEVEALVLDGVHLYLNHDELRKVADELIVVASTHRSEQGVNALTVHATGNWTSEATYGGLPRALSCTMAGAIRTAFDRLREEAASERSLEGWWVGLEATHHGPFSEVPLIYVEFGGDEAARSSGAGAAAVAEACVAAVTRSKPSDRAAVGVGGGHYAPAFTRSMSEDRYDFSHILPKYVMPEGLELLGEAVRRTVDGCRTLVIDWKGVPGAHRQAVPRIAESLGLEAVRI
;
A
#
# COMPACT_ATOMS: atom_id res chain seq x y z
N VAL A 1 16.09 4.65 12.50
CA VAL A 1 17.27 3.76 12.59
C VAL A 1 16.94 2.64 13.55
N LEU A 2 16.79 1.41 13.04
CA LEU A 2 16.47 0.19 13.83
C LEU A 2 17.74 -0.36 14.52
N SER A 3 18.49 0.47 15.25
CA SER A 3 19.75 0.06 15.87
C SER A 3 19.60 -0.94 17.03
N GLY A 4 18.39 -1.15 17.56
CA GLY A 4 18.13 -2.05 18.69
C GLY A 4 18.04 -3.55 18.35
N PHE A 5 17.94 -3.92 17.07
CA PHE A 5 17.75 -5.32 16.65
C PHE A 5 19.07 -6.13 16.43
N MET A 6 20.21 -5.57 16.81
CA MET A 6 21.53 -6.14 16.45
C MET A 6 22.02 -7.29 17.34
N ASN A 7 21.35 -7.64 18.42
CA ASN A 7 21.80 -8.71 19.32
C ASN A 7 20.66 -9.69 19.58
N GLY A 8 20.53 -10.71 18.75
CA GLY A 8 19.97 -12.05 18.96
C GLY A 8 19.02 -12.32 20.14
N GLU A 9 18.21 -11.39 20.57
CA GLU A 9 17.17 -11.65 21.56
C GLU A 9 16.02 -12.40 20.92
N PRO A 10 15.53 -13.50 21.49
CA PRO A 10 14.43 -14.29 20.94
C PRO A 10 13.09 -13.60 21.24
N GLY A 11 12.77 -12.53 20.51
CA GLY A 11 11.54 -11.76 20.78
C GLY A 11 10.76 -11.34 19.53
N LEU A 12 11.41 -11.28 18.38
CA LEU A 12 10.78 -10.79 17.14
C LEU A 12 10.93 -11.76 15.95
N SER A 13 11.64 -12.88 16.11
CA SER A 13 11.73 -13.89 15.05
C SER A 13 10.42 -14.68 14.94
N GLY A 14 9.81 -14.64 13.78
CA GLY A 14 8.61 -15.42 13.47
C GLY A 14 7.32 -14.59 13.31
N VAL A 15 7.37 -13.27 13.34
CA VAL A 15 6.21 -12.43 13.01
C VAL A 15 6.12 -12.30 11.49
N MET A 16 5.18 -13.04 10.91
CA MET A 16 5.00 -13.11 9.46
C MET A 16 4.42 -11.80 8.89
N ARG A 17 3.54 -11.12 9.64
CA ARG A 17 2.83 -9.92 9.19
C ARG A 17 2.79 -8.85 10.27
N ARG A 18 3.05 -7.59 9.91
CA ARG A 18 3.12 -6.49 10.87
C ARG A 18 2.60 -5.16 10.32
N ILE A 19 1.97 -4.38 11.19
CA ILE A 19 1.63 -2.98 10.91
C ILE A 19 2.85 -2.13 11.22
N LEU A 20 3.11 -1.12 10.38
CA LEU A 20 4.20 -0.17 10.57
C LEU A 20 3.63 1.24 10.78
N ILE A 21 4.07 1.88 11.86
CA ILE A 21 3.65 3.22 12.29
C ILE A 21 4.89 4.10 12.39
N SER A 22 4.78 5.37 12.01
CA SER A 22 5.87 6.35 12.11
C SER A 22 5.52 7.49 13.07
N ARG A 23 6.42 7.80 14.02
CA ARG A 23 6.30 8.98 14.88
C ARG A 23 6.47 10.29 14.10
N ALA A 24 7.13 10.24 12.95
CA ALA A 24 7.33 11.39 12.07
C ALA A 24 6.09 11.70 11.19
N ASP A 25 5.02 10.88 11.28
CA ASP A 25 3.78 11.04 10.54
C ASP A 25 2.60 11.22 11.50
N GLY A 26 1.99 12.41 11.48
CA GLY A 26 0.90 12.77 12.40
C GLY A 26 -0.34 11.88 12.24
N SER A 27 -0.74 11.53 11.02
CA SER A 27 -1.88 10.64 10.76
C SER A 27 -1.57 9.21 11.23
N SER A 28 -0.35 8.74 11.00
CA SER A 28 0.12 7.45 11.51
C SER A 28 0.06 7.38 13.05
N MET A 29 0.37 8.49 13.74
CA MET A 29 0.27 8.58 15.19
C MET A 29 -1.19 8.61 15.70
N LEU A 30 -2.14 9.11 14.93
CA LEU A 30 -3.57 8.99 15.25
C LEU A 30 -4.04 7.54 15.12
N VAL A 31 -3.56 6.81 14.10
CA VAL A 31 -3.79 5.35 13.99
C VAL A 31 -3.24 4.62 15.21
N ARG A 32 -2.02 4.95 15.66
CA ARG A 32 -1.44 4.41 16.90
C ARG A 32 -2.36 4.62 18.11
N SER A 33 -2.86 5.85 18.29
CA SER A 33 -3.75 6.17 19.40
C SER A 33 -5.02 5.32 19.35
N TYR A 34 -5.63 5.17 18.17
CA TYR A 34 -6.81 4.34 17.99
C TYR A 34 -6.55 2.85 18.30
N LEU A 35 -5.41 2.30 17.88
CA LEU A 35 -5.02 0.93 18.23
C LEU A 35 -4.96 0.71 19.74
N LEU A 36 -4.39 1.68 20.49
CA LEU A 36 -4.26 1.60 21.95
C LEU A 36 -5.59 1.81 22.66
N GLU A 37 -6.28 2.92 22.36
CA GLU A 37 -7.39 3.43 23.16
C GLU A 37 -8.73 2.74 22.83
N VAL A 38 -8.90 2.31 21.58
CA VAL A 38 -10.15 1.73 21.10
C VAL A 38 -10.02 0.25 20.81
N LEU A 39 -8.95 -0.16 20.09
CA LEU A 39 -8.78 -1.57 19.73
C LEU A 39 -8.09 -2.40 20.83
N GLY A 40 -7.68 -1.80 21.94
CA GLY A 40 -7.16 -2.51 23.11
C GLY A 40 -5.79 -3.17 22.86
N PHE A 41 -4.95 -2.56 22.03
CA PHE A 41 -3.55 -2.97 21.93
C PHE A 41 -2.79 -2.56 23.19
N GLU A 42 -1.89 -3.40 23.62
CA GLU A 42 -0.98 -3.13 24.74
C GLU A 42 0.34 -2.58 24.19
N LYS A 43 0.90 -1.59 24.89
CA LYS A 43 2.22 -1.07 24.57
C LYS A 43 3.29 -1.92 25.24
N LEU A 44 4.24 -2.41 24.45
CA LEU A 44 5.43 -3.14 24.87
C LEU A 44 6.67 -2.38 24.42
N GLU A 45 7.80 -2.67 25.06
CA GLU A 45 9.11 -2.23 24.63
C GLU A 45 10.00 -3.45 24.42
N VAL A 46 10.46 -3.64 23.18
CA VAL A 46 11.28 -4.80 22.80
C VAL A 46 12.56 -4.29 22.14
N GLY A 47 13.71 -4.54 22.77
CA GLY A 47 15.00 -4.09 22.28
C GLY A 47 15.12 -2.56 22.11
N GLY A 48 14.45 -1.77 22.95
CA GLY A 48 14.39 -0.31 22.85
C GLY A 48 13.43 0.22 21.77
N GLN A 49 12.62 -0.66 21.18
CA GLN A 49 11.64 -0.32 20.16
C GLN A 49 10.21 -0.48 20.71
N GLU A 50 9.35 0.49 20.47
CA GLU A 50 7.94 0.39 20.84
C GLU A 50 7.21 -0.55 19.89
N VAL A 51 6.52 -1.53 20.47
CA VAL A 51 5.64 -2.48 19.78
C VAL A 51 4.26 -2.42 20.43
N LEU A 52 3.22 -2.29 19.63
CA LEU A 52 1.85 -2.44 20.09
C LEU A 52 1.40 -3.86 19.77
N LYS A 53 0.77 -4.54 20.72
CA LYS A 53 0.36 -5.94 20.57
C LYS A 53 -1.06 -6.20 21.02
N ARG A 54 -1.82 -6.98 20.23
CA ARG A 54 -3.11 -7.54 20.61
C ARG A 54 -3.24 -8.96 20.02
N GLY A 55 -3.15 -9.97 20.87
CA GLY A 55 -3.08 -11.37 20.41
C GLY A 55 -1.84 -11.59 19.53
N GLU A 56 -2.07 -12.06 18.32
CA GLU A 56 -1.00 -12.29 17.33
C GLU A 56 -0.72 -11.06 16.44
N VAL A 57 -1.47 -9.97 16.60
CA VAL A 57 -1.28 -8.75 15.80
C VAL A 57 -0.27 -7.84 16.48
N GLU A 58 0.73 -7.43 15.72
CA GLU A 58 1.75 -6.49 16.17
C GLU A 58 1.83 -5.26 15.27
N ALA A 59 2.04 -4.09 15.87
CA ALA A 59 2.38 -2.86 15.18
C ALA A 59 3.70 -2.32 15.72
N LEU A 60 4.67 -2.10 14.83
CA LEU A 60 5.96 -1.52 15.15
C LEU A 60 5.91 -0.01 14.99
N VAL A 61 6.35 0.74 16.01
CA VAL A 61 6.37 2.21 15.99
C VAL A 61 7.79 2.71 15.76
N LEU A 62 8.04 3.28 14.58
CA LEU A 62 9.35 3.83 14.19
C LEU A 62 9.51 5.29 14.58
N ASP A 63 10.75 5.71 14.88
CA ASP A 63 11.07 7.12 15.10
C ASP A 63 11.26 7.91 13.78
N GLY A 64 11.69 7.23 12.71
CA GLY A 64 11.99 7.83 11.41
C GLY A 64 10.83 7.82 10.42
N VAL A 65 11.03 8.50 9.30
CA VAL A 65 10.08 8.54 8.18
C VAL A 65 10.12 7.21 7.43
N HIS A 66 9.00 6.48 7.39
CA HIS A 66 8.88 5.16 6.76
C HIS A 66 9.21 5.13 5.25
N LEU A 67 9.05 6.25 4.53
CA LEU A 67 9.35 6.36 3.08
C LEU A 67 10.82 6.07 2.74
N TYR A 68 11.74 6.29 3.68
CA TYR A 68 13.18 6.20 3.48
C TYR A 68 13.82 4.99 4.16
N LEU A 69 13.03 4.05 4.66
CA LEU A 69 13.55 2.78 5.18
C LEU A 69 14.23 2.02 4.04
N ASN A 70 15.37 1.42 4.35
CA ASN A 70 16.02 0.54 3.41
C ASN A 70 15.49 -0.90 3.55
N HIS A 71 15.80 -1.71 2.55
CA HIS A 71 15.36 -3.09 2.47
C HIS A 71 15.78 -3.94 3.69
N ASP A 72 17.02 -3.78 4.18
CA ASP A 72 17.53 -4.55 5.33
C ASP A 72 16.80 -4.19 6.64
N GLU A 73 16.34 -2.95 6.77
CA GLU A 73 15.49 -2.54 7.88
C GLU A 73 14.11 -3.18 7.78
N LEU A 74 13.50 -3.19 6.58
CA LEU A 74 12.17 -3.77 6.36
C LEU A 74 12.15 -5.28 6.58
N ARG A 75 13.20 -6.00 6.20
CA ARG A 75 13.35 -7.45 6.49
C ARG A 75 13.35 -7.79 7.97
N LYS A 76 13.71 -6.84 8.83
CA LYS A 76 13.64 -7.01 10.29
C LYS A 76 12.24 -6.73 10.85
N VAL A 77 11.37 -6.09 10.07
CA VAL A 77 9.99 -5.76 10.47
C VAL A 77 9.07 -6.97 10.36
N ALA A 78 9.05 -7.64 9.23
CA ALA A 78 8.22 -8.82 8.97
C ALA A 78 8.80 -9.66 7.82
N ASP A 79 8.33 -10.90 7.70
CA ASP A 79 8.78 -11.85 6.67
C ASP A 79 7.77 -12.01 5.53
N GLU A 80 6.48 -11.77 5.78
CA GLU A 80 5.39 -12.07 4.84
C GLU A 80 4.65 -10.82 4.35
N LEU A 81 4.34 -9.87 5.24
CA LEU A 81 3.58 -8.67 4.88
C LEU A 81 3.86 -7.51 5.83
N ILE A 82 4.14 -6.35 5.27
CA ILE A 82 4.21 -5.08 5.97
C ILE A 82 3.03 -4.20 5.50
N VAL A 83 2.22 -3.72 6.45
CA VAL A 83 1.12 -2.79 6.20
C VAL A 83 1.46 -1.46 6.86
N VAL A 84 1.73 -0.43 6.07
CA VAL A 84 2.12 0.89 6.57
C VAL A 84 0.88 1.76 6.72
N ALA A 85 0.65 2.28 7.95
CA ALA A 85 -0.34 3.31 8.20
C ALA A 85 0.29 4.69 7.97
N SER A 86 -0.26 5.50 7.07
CA SER A 86 0.37 6.74 6.62
C SER A 86 -0.62 7.87 6.33
N THR A 87 -0.06 9.06 6.12
CA THR A 87 -0.78 10.27 5.72
C THR A 87 -0.94 10.33 4.20
N HIS A 88 -2.19 10.38 3.73
CA HIS A 88 -2.48 10.80 2.37
C HIS A 88 -2.35 12.33 2.24
N ARG A 89 -1.61 12.79 1.22
CA ARG A 89 -1.47 14.21 0.89
C ARG A 89 -2.02 14.50 -0.50
N SER A 90 -2.96 15.44 -0.59
CA SER A 90 -3.57 15.85 -1.85
C SER A 90 -3.30 17.31 -2.14
N GLU A 91 -2.64 17.61 -3.26
CA GLU A 91 -2.50 18.99 -3.74
C GLU A 91 -3.84 19.60 -4.16
N GLN A 92 -4.82 18.78 -4.50
CA GLN A 92 -6.18 19.19 -4.90
C GLN A 92 -7.16 19.26 -3.72
N GLY A 93 -6.70 18.97 -2.49
CA GLY A 93 -7.54 18.97 -1.28
C GLY A 93 -8.60 17.86 -1.27
N VAL A 94 -8.40 16.77 -2.01
CA VAL A 94 -9.32 15.62 -2.00
C VAL A 94 -9.14 14.84 -0.71
N ASN A 95 -10.17 14.79 0.12
CA ASN A 95 -10.20 13.97 1.32
C ASN A 95 -10.42 12.50 0.92
N ALA A 96 -9.51 11.63 1.34
CA ALA A 96 -9.47 10.26 0.85
C ALA A 96 -9.03 9.24 1.90
N LEU A 97 -9.48 8.01 1.67
CA LEU A 97 -8.98 6.76 2.24
C LEU A 97 -8.39 5.96 1.09
N THR A 98 -7.10 5.67 1.13
CA THR A 98 -6.42 5.07 -0.01
C THR A 98 -5.61 3.84 0.37
N VAL A 99 -5.37 2.97 -0.61
CA VAL A 99 -4.45 1.85 -0.50
C VAL A 99 -3.67 1.69 -1.80
N HIS A 100 -2.37 1.42 -1.70
CA HIS A 100 -1.50 1.23 -2.86
C HIS A 100 -0.23 0.44 -2.55
N ALA A 101 0.41 -0.03 -3.61
CA ALA A 101 1.77 -0.57 -3.59
C ALA A 101 2.80 0.55 -3.77
N THR A 102 4.03 0.36 -3.29
CA THR A 102 5.13 1.31 -3.44
C THR A 102 6.09 0.94 -4.58
N GLY A 103 6.80 1.95 -5.08
CA GLY A 103 7.83 1.82 -6.10
C GLY A 103 7.91 3.01 -7.03
N ASN A 104 9.07 3.17 -7.66
CA ASN A 104 9.36 4.24 -8.61
C ASN A 104 9.45 3.69 -10.02
N TRP A 105 8.54 4.10 -10.91
CA TRP A 105 8.50 3.68 -12.31
C TRP A 105 9.58 4.33 -13.17
N THR A 106 10.15 5.43 -12.71
CA THR A 106 11.15 6.23 -13.42
C THR A 106 12.45 6.33 -12.65
N SER A 107 13.41 7.04 -13.20
CA SER A 107 14.69 7.36 -12.52
C SER A 107 14.52 8.30 -11.31
N GLU A 108 13.35 8.92 -11.14
CA GLU A 108 13.07 9.77 -9.99
C GLU A 108 12.68 8.94 -8.77
N ALA A 109 13.35 9.18 -7.63
CA ALA A 109 13.10 8.57 -6.34
C ALA A 109 13.13 9.59 -5.19
N THR A 110 12.59 10.77 -5.45
CA THR A 110 12.61 11.92 -4.52
C THR A 110 11.95 11.60 -3.18
N TYR A 111 10.91 10.76 -3.21
CA TYR A 111 10.16 10.35 -2.02
C TYR A 111 10.53 8.93 -1.57
N GLY A 112 11.81 8.60 -1.58
CA GLY A 112 12.32 7.31 -1.11
C GLY A 112 12.20 6.17 -2.12
N GLY A 113 12.63 4.99 -1.71
CA GLY A 113 12.75 3.83 -2.58
C GLY A 113 13.99 3.88 -3.48
N LEU A 114 14.00 3.04 -4.50
CA LEU A 114 15.07 2.97 -5.50
C LEU A 114 14.56 3.45 -6.86
N PRO A 115 15.40 4.15 -7.66
CA PRO A 115 15.05 4.49 -9.04
C PRO A 115 14.71 3.25 -9.86
N ARG A 116 13.63 3.32 -10.66
CA ARG A 116 13.19 2.24 -11.56
C ARG A 116 13.07 0.88 -10.86
N ALA A 117 12.51 0.86 -9.66
CA ALA A 117 12.34 -0.35 -8.85
C ALA A 117 10.99 -0.35 -8.14
N LEU A 118 10.31 -1.48 -8.18
CA LEU A 118 9.01 -1.71 -7.55
C LEU A 118 9.17 -2.63 -6.35
N SER A 119 8.46 -2.36 -5.26
CA SER A 119 8.45 -3.24 -4.09
C SER A 119 7.70 -4.53 -4.37
N CYS A 120 8.00 -5.60 -3.65
CA CYS A 120 7.06 -6.71 -3.57
C CYS A 120 5.75 -6.23 -2.93
N THR A 121 4.63 -6.72 -3.43
CA THR A 121 3.30 -6.40 -2.92
C THR A 121 2.35 -7.58 -3.06
N MET A 122 1.26 -7.53 -2.31
CA MET A 122 0.23 -8.58 -2.27
C MET A 122 -1.13 -7.99 -2.64
N ALA A 123 -1.66 -8.36 -3.81
CA ALA A 123 -2.95 -7.88 -4.32
C ALA A 123 -4.10 -8.21 -3.35
N GLY A 124 -4.07 -9.41 -2.76
CA GLY A 124 -5.05 -9.82 -1.76
C GLY A 124 -5.01 -9.00 -0.48
N ALA A 125 -3.85 -8.45 -0.09
CA ALA A 125 -3.75 -7.53 1.05
C ALA A 125 -4.32 -6.16 0.71
N ILE A 126 -4.03 -5.63 -0.49
CA ILE A 126 -4.62 -4.40 -1.02
C ILE A 126 -6.14 -4.54 -1.07
N ARG A 127 -6.65 -5.66 -1.58
CA ARG A 127 -8.08 -5.96 -1.63
C ARG A 127 -8.71 -5.94 -0.23
N THR A 128 -8.11 -6.64 0.72
CA THR A 128 -8.64 -6.73 2.08
C THR A 128 -8.69 -5.36 2.76
N ALA A 129 -7.62 -4.56 2.62
CA ALA A 129 -7.59 -3.20 3.14
C ALA A 129 -8.63 -2.30 2.47
N PHE A 130 -8.75 -2.35 1.14
CA PHE A 130 -9.72 -1.58 0.36
C PHE A 130 -11.17 -1.88 0.77
N ASP A 131 -11.55 -3.14 0.90
CA ASP A 131 -12.89 -3.51 1.33
C ASP A 131 -13.19 -2.99 2.72
N ARG A 132 -12.23 -3.11 3.65
CA ARG A 132 -12.42 -2.58 5.00
C ARG A 132 -12.54 -1.05 5.03
N LEU A 133 -11.71 -0.32 4.25
CA LEU A 133 -11.86 1.13 4.12
C LEU A 133 -13.26 1.53 3.59
N ARG A 134 -13.81 0.78 2.65
CA ARG A 134 -15.17 1.01 2.13
C ARG A 134 -16.26 0.75 3.17
N GLU A 135 -16.11 -0.32 3.95
CA GLU A 135 -17.03 -0.65 5.05
C GLU A 135 -17.03 0.47 6.10
N GLU A 136 -15.83 0.94 6.51
CA GLU A 136 -15.71 2.02 7.48
C GLU A 136 -16.31 3.33 6.95
N ALA A 137 -15.97 3.71 5.71
CA ALA A 137 -16.52 4.93 5.10
C ALA A 137 -18.05 4.89 4.95
N ALA A 138 -18.63 3.72 4.70
CA ALA A 138 -20.07 3.56 4.58
C ALA A 138 -20.80 3.62 5.94
N SER A 139 -20.12 3.24 7.02
CA SER A 139 -20.69 3.21 8.37
C SER A 139 -20.47 4.52 9.15
N GLU A 140 -19.47 5.33 8.78
CA GLU A 140 -19.05 6.50 9.51
C GLU A 140 -19.46 7.79 8.79
N ARG A 141 -20.45 8.51 9.33
CA ARG A 141 -21.04 9.70 8.72
C ARG A 141 -20.04 10.85 8.49
N SER A 142 -19.02 10.96 9.33
CA SER A 142 -18.01 12.00 9.18
C SER A 142 -17.04 11.77 7.99
N LEU A 143 -17.10 10.58 7.38
CA LEU A 143 -16.39 10.23 6.15
C LEU A 143 -17.26 10.36 4.89
N GLU A 144 -18.49 10.88 5.01
CA GLU A 144 -19.35 11.12 3.86
C GLU A 144 -18.68 12.09 2.88
N GLY A 145 -18.63 11.70 1.60
CA GLY A 145 -17.98 12.49 0.55
C GLY A 145 -16.46 12.27 0.41
N TRP A 146 -15.84 11.50 1.29
CA TRP A 146 -14.44 11.11 1.10
C TRP A 146 -14.32 10.13 -0.06
N TRP A 147 -13.25 10.30 -0.84
CA TRP A 147 -12.92 9.32 -1.86
C TRP A 147 -12.31 8.08 -1.22
N VAL A 148 -12.78 6.90 -1.59
CA VAL A 148 -12.21 5.62 -1.13
C VAL A 148 -11.74 4.85 -2.34
N GLY A 149 -10.43 4.55 -2.43
CA GLY A 149 -9.94 3.88 -3.63
C GLY A 149 -8.46 3.54 -3.64
N LEU A 150 -8.05 3.12 -4.83
CA LEU A 150 -6.67 2.76 -5.12
C LEU A 150 -5.90 3.98 -5.61
N GLU A 151 -4.61 4.02 -5.30
CA GLU A 151 -3.67 4.91 -5.96
C GLU A 151 -2.72 4.14 -6.88
N ALA A 152 -2.21 4.86 -7.87
CA ALA A 152 -1.12 4.36 -8.69
C ALA A 152 0.11 4.05 -7.81
N THR A 153 0.90 3.06 -8.20
CA THR A 153 2.16 2.75 -7.51
C THR A 153 3.11 3.93 -7.59
N HIS A 154 3.57 4.41 -6.44
CA HIS A 154 4.47 5.56 -6.33
C HIS A 154 5.28 5.50 -5.03
N HIS A 155 6.25 6.38 -4.88
CA HIS A 155 7.17 6.59 -3.77
C HIS A 155 7.80 5.31 -3.15
N GLY A 156 8.66 5.49 -2.16
CA GLY A 156 9.28 4.43 -1.37
C GLY A 156 8.45 3.99 -0.16
N PRO A 157 9.01 3.11 0.63
CA PRO A 157 10.32 2.50 0.50
C PRO A 157 10.37 1.42 -0.58
N PHE A 158 11.57 0.96 -0.97
CA PHE A 158 11.74 -0.27 -1.73
C PHE A 158 11.80 -1.48 -0.78
N SER A 159 10.99 -2.50 -1.05
CA SER A 159 10.91 -3.71 -0.23
C SER A 159 10.87 -4.99 -1.07
N GLU A 160 11.62 -6.01 -0.65
CA GLU A 160 11.45 -7.39 -1.13
C GLU A 160 10.45 -8.18 -0.27
N VAL A 161 10.15 -7.70 0.94
CA VAL A 161 9.00 -8.19 1.71
C VAL A 161 7.75 -7.53 1.15
N PRO A 162 6.66 -8.25 0.90
CA PRO A 162 5.40 -7.67 0.46
C PRO A 162 4.98 -6.50 1.35
N LEU A 163 4.71 -5.35 0.72
CA LEU A 163 4.41 -4.11 1.41
C LEU A 163 3.26 -3.38 0.72
N ILE A 164 2.35 -2.85 1.54
CA ILE A 164 1.26 -1.97 1.11
C ILE A 164 1.17 -0.75 2.03
N TYR A 165 0.70 0.37 1.48
CA TYR A 165 0.31 1.55 2.23
C TYR A 165 -1.19 1.63 2.35
N VAL A 166 -1.67 2.01 3.54
CA VAL A 166 -3.06 2.33 3.84
C VAL A 166 -3.07 3.72 4.45
N GLU A 167 -3.74 4.65 3.79
CA GLU A 167 -3.60 6.07 4.09
C GLU A 167 -4.94 6.77 4.26
N PHE A 168 -4.94 7.85 5.06
CA PHE A 168 -6.04 8.80 5.11
C PHE A 168 -5.51 10.23 5.13
N GLY A 169 -6.30 11.15 4.62
CA GLY A 169 -5.97 12.57 4.63
C GLY A 169 -6.57 13.34 3.46
N GLY A 170 -5.90 14.42 3.08
CA GLY A 170 -6.33 15.39 2.10
C GLY A 170 -5.89 16.78 2.52
N ASP A 171 -6.83 17.64 2.92
CA ASP A 171 -6.53 18.92 3.57
C ASP A 171 -6.01 18.73 5.00
N GLU A 172 -5.71 19.82 5.70
CA GLU A 172 -5.17 19.76 7.07
C GLU A 172 -6.15 19.14 8.07
N ALA A 173 -7.44 19.42 7.93
CA ALA A 173 -8.47 18.87 8.80
C ALA A 173 -8.64 17.36 8.59
N ALA A 174 -8.64 16.92 7.34
CA ALA A 174 -8.72 15.50 7.00
C ALA A 174 -7.54 14.70 7.54
N ARG A 175 -6.30 15.22 7.48
CA ARG A 175 -5.12 14.58 8.07
C ARG A 175 -5.16 14.44 9.59
N SER A 176 -6.03 15.20 10.25
CA SER A 176 -6.26 15.14 11.71
C SER A 176 -7.57 14.42 12.07
N SER A 177 -8.23 13.76 11.12
CA SER A 177 -9.51 13.08 11.32
C SER A 177 -9.37 11.83 12.18
N GLY A 178 -10.05 11.80 13.32
CA GLY A 178 -10.17 10.59 14.15
C GLY A 178 -10.89 9.44 13.44
N ALA A 179 -11.91 9.75 12.62
CA ALA A 179 -12.63 8.76 11.82
C ALA A 179 -11.75 8.19 10.70
N GLY A 180 -10.93 9.04 10.03
CA GLY A 180 -9.95 8.58 9.07
C GLY A 180 -8.91 7.64 9.70
N ALA A 181 -8.42 8.00 10.89
CA ALA A 181 -7.50 7.16 11.64
C ALA A 181 -8.11 5.81 12.06
N ALA A 182 -9.38 5.81 12.49
CA ALA A 182 -10.13 4.61 12.81
C ALA A 182 -10.25 3.68 11.59
N ALA A 183 -10.67 4.21 10.43
CA ALA A 183 -10.82 3.46 9.21
C ALA A 183 -9.49 2.81 8.77
N VAL A 184 -8.38 3.57 8.81
CA VAL A 184 -7.06 3.04 8.46
C VAL A 184 -6.57 2.01 9.48
N ALA A 185 -6.77 2.22 10.79
CA ALA A 185 -6.39 1.24 11.81
C ALA A 185 -7.10 -0.11 11.59
N GLU A 186 -8.42 -0.07 11.37
CA GLU A 186 -9.24 -1.26 11.10
C GLU A 186 -8.82 -1.95 9.79
N ALA A 187 -8.51 -1.18 8.74
CA ALA A 187 -8.04 -1.72 7.46
C ALA A 187 -6.65 -2.38 7.60
N CYS A 188 -5.74 -1.76 8.35
CA CYS A 188 -4.43 -2.34 8.64
C CYS A 188 -4.56 -3.66 9.42
N VAL A 189 -5.38 -3.69 10.47
CA VAL A 189 -5.64 -4.91 11.25
C VAL A 189 -6.26 -6.00 10.36
N ALA A 190 -7.25 -5.65 9.52
CA ALA A 190 -7.85 -6.59 8.58
C ALA A 190 -6.81 -7.15 7.60
N ALA A 191 -5.96 -6.30 7.02
CA ALA A 191 -4.94 -6.71 6.07
C ALA A 191 -3.93 -7.71 6.69
N VAL A 192 -3.42 -7.46 7.90
CA VAL A 192 -2.46 -8.37 8.54
C VAL A 192 -3.10 -9.68 9.04
N THR A 193 -4.41 -9.68 9.35
CA THR A 193 -5.08 -10.86 9.94
C THR A 193 -5.85 -11.71 8.95
N ARG A 194 -6.42 -11.12 7.89
CA ARG A 194 -7.41 -11.77 7.03
C ARG A 194 -6.99 -11.91 5.58
N SER A 195 -5.98 -11.17 5.12
CA SER A 195 -5.58 -11.21 3.71
C SER A 195 -5.07 -12.59 3.30
N LYS A 196 -5.43 -12.98 2.09
CA LYS A 196 -4.99 -14.19 1.42
C LYS A 196 -4.53 -13.83 0.01
N PRO A 197 -3.64 -14.61 -0.60
CA PRO A 197 -3.32 -14.43 -2.01
C PRO A 197 -4.58 -14.42 -2.87
N SER A 198 -4.64 -13.49 -3.84
CA SER A 198 -5.75 -13.38 -4.77
C SER A 198 -5.52 -14.25 -6.01
N ASP A 199 -6.54 -14.98 -6.43
CA ASP A 199 -6.57 -15.70 -7.71
C ASP A 199 -6.92 -14.79 -8.90
N ARG A 200 -7.29 -13.53 -8.63
CA ARG A 200 -7.64 -12.47 -9.61
C ARG A 200 -6.62 -11.33 -9.62
N ALA A 201 -5.40 -11.59 -9.14
CA ALA A 201 -4.36 -10.58 -9.07
C ALA A 201 -4.01 -10.04 -10.46
N ALA A 202 -3.96 -8.72 -10.60
CA ALA A 202 -3.70 -8.02 -11.85
C ALA A 202 -2.79 -6.80 -11.65
N VAL A 203 -2.07 -6.43 -12.71
CA VAL A 203 -1.35 -5.17 -12.81
C VAL A 203 -2.17 -4.20 -13.65
N GLY A 204 -2.44 -3.00 -13.13
CA GLY A 204 -3.16 -1.94 -13.82
C GLY A 204 -2.24 -1.09 -14.69
N VAL A 205 -2.72 -0.66 -15.86
CA VAL A 205 -1.95 0.19 -16.79
C VAL A 205 -2.80 1.34 -17.31
N GLY A 206 -2.42 2.57 -16.99
CA GLY A 206 -3.12 3.78 -17.42
C GLY A 206 -3.74 4.58 -16.27
N GLY A 207 -4.51 5.59 -16.62
CA GLY A 207 -5.18 6.45 -15.65
C GLY A 207 -4.28 7.48 -14.99
N GLY A 208 -4.82 8.15 -14.00
CA GLY A 208 -4.14 9.13 -13.16
C GLY A 208 -3.67 8.53 -11.84
N HIS A 209 -3.31 9.41 -10.91
CA HIS A 209 -2.83 9.04 -9.57
C HIS A 209 -3.90 8.27 -8.77
N TYR A 210 -5.12 8.77 -8.72
CA TYR A 210 -6.23 8.15 -7.97
C TYR A 210 -6.86 6.90 -8.61
N ALA A 211 -6.44 6.48 -9.74
CA ALA A 211 -6.79 5.22 -10.39
C ALA A 211 -8.29 4.81 -10.39
N PRO A 212 -9.25 5.70 -10.77
CA PRO A 212 -10.68 5.45 -10.58
C PRO A 212 -11.23 4.28 -11.39
N ALA A 213 -10.67 3.98 -12.56
CA ALA A 213 -11.08 2.85 -13.38
C ALA A 213 -10.76 1.51 -12.68
N PHE A 214 -9.59 1.41 -12.07
CA PHE A 214 -9.16 0.23 -11.32
C PHE A 214 -9.91 0.11 -9.99
N THR A 215 -10.13 1.21 -9.28
CA THR A 215 -10.99 1.24 -8.07
C THR A 215 -12.39 0.69 -8.38
N ARG A 216 -13.00 1.13 -9.47
CA ARG A 216 -14.32 0.61 -9.90
C ARG A 216 -14.25 -0.88 -10.22
N SER A 217 -13.26 -1.31 -10.99
CA SER A 217 -13.10 -2.72 -11.38
C SER A 217 -12.91 -3.62 -10.15
N MET A 218 -12.17 -3.17 -9.15
CA MET A 218 -12.02 -3.86 -7.87
C MET A 218 -13.33 -3.87 -7.08
N SER A 219 -14.06 -2.75 -7.03
CA SER A 219 -15.38 -2.66 -6.37
C SER A 219 -16.43 -3.58 -6.99
N GLU A 220 -16.30 -3.91 -8.27
CA GLU A 220 -17.17 -4.81 -9.04
C GLU A 220 -16.68 -6.27 -8.99
N ASP A 221 -15.73 -6.59 -8.11
CA ASP A 221 -15.17 -7.94 -7.94
C ASP A 221 -14.54 -8.57 -9.18
N ARG A 222 -14.03 -7.73 -10.12
CA ARG A 222 -13.42 -8.23 -11.37
C ARG A 222 -11.96 -8.62 -11.19
N TYR A 223 -11.15 -7.73 -10.61
CA TYR A 223 -9.70 -7.89 -10.43
C TYR A 223 -9.26 -7.32 -9.10
N ASP A 224 -8.21 -7.87 -8.53
CA ASP A 224 -7.51 -7.35 -7.36
C ASP A 224 -6.16 -6.79 -7.81
N PHE A 225 -6.01 -5.46 -7.72
CA PHE A 225 -4.83 -4.79 -8.25
C PHE A 225 -3.66 -4.80 -7.26
N SER A 226 -2.48 -5.14 -7.79
CA SER A 226 -1.20 -5.03 -7.12
C SER A 226 -0.53 -3.69 -7.45
N HIS A 227 0.23 -3.64 -8.55
CA HIS A 227 0.79 -2.42 -9.09
C HIS A 227 -0.12 -1.75 -10.10
N ILE A 228 -0.08 -0.41 -10.13
CA ILE A 228 -0.78 0.39 -11.15
C ILE A 228 0.23 1.37 -11.75
N LEU A 229 0.49 1.23 -13.06
CA LEU A 229 1.33 2.13 -13.84
C LEU A 229 0.49 3.32 -14.34
N PRO A 230 0.71 4.54 -13.83
CA PRO A 230 -0.06 5.71 -14.27
C PRO A 230 0.45 6.28 -15.59
N LYS A 231 -0.42 7.01 -16.31
CA LYS A 231 -0.12 7.56 -17.64
C LYS A 231 1.04 8.56 -17.67
N TYR A 232 1.28 9.28 -16.57
CA TYR A 232 2.25 10.37 -16.54
C TYR A 232 3.71 9.90 -16.44
N VAL A 233 3.95 8.61 -16.17
CA VAL A 233 5.29 8.00 -16.18
C VAL A 233 5.54 7.16 -17.45
N MET A 234 4.65 7.20 -18.44
CA MET A 234 4.86 6.55 -19.73
C MET A 234 5.67 7.47 -20.66
N PRO A 235 6.55 6.90 -21.53
CA PRO A 235 6.73 5.47 -21.81
C PRO A 235 7.64 4.72 -20.85
N GLU A 236 8.46 5.43 -20.05
CA GLU A 236 9.55 4.85 -19.25
C GLU A 236 9.08 3.69 -18.35
N GLY A 237 7.95 3.87 -17.66
CA GLY A 237 7.38 2.85 -16.77
C GLY A 237 6.91 1.57 -17.48
N LEU A 238 6.66 1.61 -18.79
CA LEU A 238 6.27 0.41 -19.55
C LEU A 238 7.35 -0.68 -19.52
N GLU A 239 8.61 -0.31 -19.39
CA GLU A 239 9.75 -1.24 -19.32
C GLU A 239 9.72 -2.07 -18.03
N LEU A 240 9.07 -1.57 -16.98
CA LEU A 240 8.97 -2.22 -15.67
C LEU A 240 7.71 -3.10 -15.51
N LEU A 241 6.84 -3.24 -16.51
CA LEU A 241 5.64 -4.07 -16.40
C LEU A 241 5.98 -5.53 -16.06
N GLY A 242 7.05 -6.07 -16.62
CA GLY A 242 7.54 -7.42 -16.27
C GLY A 242 8.00 -7.51 -14.82
N GLU A 243 8.58 -6.43 -14.27
CA GLU A 243 8.92 -6.38 -12.84
C GLU A 243 7.67 -6.29 -11.97
N ALA A 244 6.70 -5.44 -12.30
CA ALA A 244 5.44 -5.33 -11.59
C ALA A 244 4.74 -6.69 -11.42
N VAL A 245 4.72 -7.49 -12.49
CA VAL A 245 4.17 -8.85 -12.48
C VAL A 245 4.95 -9.76 -11.53
N ARG A 246 6.29 -9.77 -11.62
CA ARG A 246 7.12 -10.61 -10.74
C ARG A 246 7.08 -10.20 -9.27
N ARG A 247 6.86 -8.90 -9.00
CA ARG A 247 6.75 -8.33 -7.65
C ARG A 247 5.37 -8.49 -7.03
N THR A 248 4.40 -9.05 -7.76
CA THR A 248 3.07 -9.42 -7.27
C THR A 248 3.14 -10.85 -6.72
N VAL A 249 3.20 -11.00 -5.40
CA VAL A 249 3.45 -12.32 -4.77
C VAL A 249 2.28 -13.29 -4.89
N ASP A 250 1.08 -12.81 -5.18
CA ASP A 250 -0.11 -13.62 -5.47
C ASP A 250 0.03 -14.43 -6.77
N GLY A 251 0.94 -14.01 -7.65
CA GLY A 251 1.04 -14.52 -9.01
C GLY A 251 0.07 -13.81 -9.96
N CYS A 252 0.56 -12.83 -10.71
CA CYS A 252 -0.22 -12.06 -11.68
C CYS A 252 -0.16 -12.70 -13.06
N ARG A 253 -1.32 -12.80 -13.75
CA ARG A 253 -1.43 -13.31 -15.12
C ARG A 253 -2.11 -12.33 -16.07
N THR A 254 -2.56 -11.17 -15.58
CA THR A 254 -3.38 -10.23 -16.36
C THR A 254 -2.85 -8.80 -16.24
N LEU A 255 -2.66 -8.14 -17.38
CA LEU A 255 -2.55 -6.68 -17.44
C LEU A 255 -3.92 -6.09 -17.76
N VAL A 256 -4.47 -5.30 -16.86
CA VAL A 256 -5.73 -4.59 -17.03
C VAL A 256 -5.45 -3.16 -17.49
N ILE A 257 -5.99 -2.79 -18.63
CA ILE A 257 -5.68 -1.54 -19.33
C ILE A 257 -6.87 -0.58 -19.21
N ASP A 258 -6.69 0.55 -18.50
CA ASP A 258 -7.57 1.69 -18.66
C ASP A 258 -7.35 2.28 -20.06
N TRP A 259 -8.14 1.79 -21.04
CA TRP A 259 -7.92 2.10 -22.45
C TRP A 259 -8.00 3.59 -22.77
N LYS A 260 -8.86 4.34 -22.09
CA LYS A 260 -8.97 5.78 -22.22
C LYS A 260 -7.87 6.53 -21.47
N GLY A 261 -7.41 5.95 -20.36
CA GLY A 261 -6.37 6.48 -19.50
C GLY A 261 -4.94 6.26 -20.02
N VAL A 262 -4.72 5.37 -21.03
CA VAL A 262 -3.42 5.22 -21.67
C VAL A 262 -3.29 6.22 -22.83
N PRO A 263 -2.19 7.00 -22.92
CA PRO A 263 -1.92 7.89 -24.03
C PRO A 263 -1.92 7.15 -25.36
N GLY A 264 -2.54 7.74 -26.40
CA GLY A 264 -2.74 7.09 -27.69
C GLY A 264 -1.48 6.47 -28.32
N ALA A 265 -0.35 7.17 -28.18
CA ALA A 265 0.95 6.70 -28.67
C ALA A 265 1.41 5.36 -28.04
N HIS A 266 0.94 5.02 -26.85
CA HIS A 266 1.39 3.84 -26.10
C HIS A 266 0.35 2.71 -26.04
N ARG A 267 -0.90 2.95 -26.50
CA ARG A 267 -2.00 1.96 -26.41
C ARG A 267 -1.66 0.61 -27.03
N GLN A 268 -0.96 0.61 -28.17
CA GLN A 268 -0.60 -0.64 -28.85
C GLN A 268 0.64 -1.33 -28.26
N ALA A 269 1.42 -0.63 -27.46
CA ALA A 269 2.59 -1.21 -26.82
C ALA A 269 2.18 -2.16 -25.67
N VAL A 270 1.17 -1.79 -24.86
CA VAL A 270 0.76 -2.56 -23.69
C VAL A 270 0.31 -4.00 -24.02
N PRO A 271 -0.59 -4.26 -24.98
CA PRO A 271 -0.95 -5.62 -25.38
C PRO A 271 0.24 -6.43 -25.90
N ARG A 272 1.18 -5.82 -26.65
CA ARG A 272 2.38 -6.49 -27.14
C ARG A 272 3.32 -6.89 -25.99
N ILE A 273 3.44 -6.03 -24.97
CA ILE A 273 4.21 -6.35 -23.77
C ILE A 273 3.55 -7.51 -23.02
N ALA A 274 2.21 -7.49 -22.86
CA ALA A 274 1.49 -8.60 -22.25
C ALA A 274 1.75 -9.93 -22.98
N GLU A 275 1.62 -9.93 -24.32
CA GLU A 275 1.90 -11.10 -25.16
C GLU A 275 3.35 -11.60 -24.95
N SER A 276 4.34 -10.70 -24.96
CA SER A 276 5.76 -11.06 -24.76
C SER A 276 6.05 -11.65 -23.37
N LEU A 277 5.24 -11.30 -22.37
CA LEU A 277 5.32 -11.82 -21.00
C LEU A 277 4.43 -13.06 -20.77
N GLY A 278 3.68 -13.50 -21.78
CA GLY A 278 2.73 -14.61 -21.66
C GLY A 278 1.51 -14.29 -20.79
N LEU A 279 1.10 -13.02 -20.75
CA LEU A 279 0.00 -12.51 -19.93
C LEU A 279 -1.23 -12.22 -20.77
N GLU A 280 -2.40 -12.28 -20.15
CA GLU A 280 -3.64 -11.76 -20.70
C GLU A 280 -3.64 -10.21 -20.65
N ALA A 281 -4.16 -9.57 -21.71
CA ALA A 281 -4.38 -8.12 -21.78
C ALA A 281 -5.88 -7.82 -21.85
N VAL A 282 -6.44 -7.23 -20.81
CA VAL A 282 -7.86 -6.90 -20.70
C VAL A 282 -8.05 -5.39 -20.74
N ARG A 283 -9.01 -4.90 -21.52
CA ARG A 283 -9.37 -3.48 -21.59
C ARG A 283 -10.59 -3.19 -20.72
N ILE A 284 -10.52 -2.09 -19.97
CA ILE A 284 -11.63 -1.53 -19.20
C ILE A 284 -11.90 -0.08 -19.59
#